data_14d00cc88bb0d86e06bb3ea7ac8a08e4
#
_entry.id   14d00cc88bb0d86e06bb3ea7ac8a08e4
#
_cell.length_a   1.000
_cell.length_b   1.000
_cell.length_c   1.000
_cell.angle_alpha   90.00
_cell.angle_beta   90.00
_cell.angle_gamma   90.00
#
_symmetry.space_group_name_H-M   'P 1'
#
loop_
_entity.id
_entity.type
_entity.pdbx_description
1 polymer ?
#
loop_
_entity_poly.entity_id
_entity_poly.type
_entity_poly.pdbx_seq_one_letter_code
_entity_poly.pdbx_strand_id
1 'polypeptide(L)'
;NYLWSETFDAVMTDLPVLQDEITRHIVMTLIGNIEQNAIRDSVTKSEVTAYADTIRARQLVYRMRDPADTKTARELFQKVLRTDSASTTALSGLALTYLADFLMMWAEDRNACIPQAAHYASHALELDPADSLAHAVFGITYLWRRHYIEAMAHLDQAISLNPNHADALAGRGLVLIFTGEPESALVEFGKALSHNPFPPSWYLWGLAIAHYNTDRYVDAVQTLLRIDNPNRFHRRVLAASYAQLGDIGQAAAERDAVMAEVPNYTVNDSRRFQPYQDPQNIESFINGLLLAGFLD
;
A
#
# COMPACT_ATOMS: atom_id res chain seq x y z
N ASN A 1 -15.33 -20.14 22.07
CA ASN A 1 -16.04 -19.12 22.85
C ASN A 1 -15.90 -17.81 22.10
N TYR A 2 -17.03 -17.26 21.62
CA TYR A 2 -17.05 -15.92 21.05
C TYR A 2 -16.89 -14.92 22.20
N LEU A 3 -15.89 -14.05 22.12
CA LEU A 3 -15.66 -13.01 23.12
C LEU A 3 -16.68 -11.88 22.99
N TRP A 4 -17.20 -11.67 21.78
CA TRP A 4 -18.16 -10.63 21.48
C TRP A 4 -18.72 -10.81 20.04
N SER A 5 -19.96 -10.38 19.79
CA SER A 5 -20.53 -10.26 18.46
C SER A 5 -21.52 -9.09 18.40
N GLU A 6 -21.46 -8.30 17.36
CA GLU A 6 -22.38 -7.19 17.11
C GLU A 6 -22.68 -7.10 15.61
N THR A 7 -23.84 -6.61 15.26
CA THR A 7 -24.27 -6.44 13.87
C THR A 7 -24.39 -4.97 13.55
N PHE A 8 -23.79 -4.55 12.44
CA PHE A 8 -23.85 -3.18 11.95
C PHE A 8 -24.61 -3.17 10.64
N ASP A 9 -25.70 -2.39 10.58
CA ASP A 9 -26.48 -2.18 9.36
C ASP A 9 -26.08 -0.83 8.73
N ALA A 10 -25.59 -0.87 7.49
CA ALA A 10 -25.26 0.35 6.75
C ALA A 10 -25.52 0.22 5.25
N VAL A 11 -25.76 1.34 4.60
CA VAL A 11 -25.87 1.42 3.15
C VAL A 11 -24.46 1.48 2.55
N MET A 12 -24.24 0.82 1.41
CA MET A 12 -22.90 0.71 0.78
C MET A 12 -22.19 2.06 0.51
N THR A 13 -22.94 3.16 0.43
CA THR A 13 -22.40 4.53 0.28
C THR A 13 -21.72 5.06 1.53
N ASP A 14 -22.03 4.51 2.71
CA ASP A 14 -21.52 4.97 4.01
C ASP A 14 -20.39 4.08 4.56
N LEU A 15 -19.86 3.21 3.72
CA LEU A 15 -18.88 2.19 4.09
C LEU A 15 -17.62 2.73 4.82
N PRO A 16 -17.03 3.87 4.43
CA PRO A 16 -15.91 4.44 5.17
C PRO A 16 -16.29 4.91 6.58
N VAL A 17 -17.50 5.45 6.73
CA VAL A 17 -18.04 5.89 8.03
C VAL A 17 -18.31 4.68 8.90
N LEU A 18 -18.91 3.62 8.32
CA LEU A 18 -19.14 2.36 9.02
C LEU A 18 -17.85 1.69 9.47
N GLN A 19 -16.83 1.68 8.62
CA GLN A 19 -15.51 1.14 8.98
C GLN A 19 -14.89 1.88 10.15
N ASP A 20 -15.03 3.22 10.20
CA ASP A 20 -14.59 4.04 11.32
C ASP A 20 -15.38 3.75 12.59
N GLU A 21 -16.68 3.56 12.45
CA GLU A 21 -17.57 3.26 13.56
C GLU A 21 -17.31 1.87 14.13
N ILE A 22 -17.21 0.84 13.28
CA ILE A 22 -16.84 -0.53 13.67
C ILE A 22 -15.49 -0.54 14.38
N THR A 23 -14.51 0.15 13.83
CA THR A 23 -13.17 0.16 14.44
C THR A 23 -13.16 0.91 15.76
N ARG A 24 -13.85 2.05 15.84
CA ARG A 24 -14.01 2.77 17.10
C ARG A 24 -14.69 1.90 18.14
N HIS A 25 -15.73 1.18 17.74
CA HIS A 25 -16.48 0.29 18.63
C HIS A 25 -15.65 -0.92 19.07
N ILE A 26 -14.92 -1.57 18.14
CA ILE A 26 -13.97 -2.65 18.49
C ILE A 26 -12.91 -2.15 19.47
N VAL A 27 -12.30 -0.99 19.21
CA VAL A 27 -11.29 -0.40 20.09
C VAL A 27 -11.87 -0.09 21.46
N MET A 28 -13.06 0.53 21.52
CA MET A 28 -13.71 0.87 22.81
C MET A 28 -14.15 -0.37 23.57
N THR A 29 -14.66 -1.40 22.89
CA THR A 29 -15.05 -2.67 23.50
C THR A 29 -13.83 -3.45 23.99
N LEU A 30 -12.75 -3.49 23.22
CA LEU A 30 -11.48 -4.10 23.64
C LEU A 30 -10.87 -3.35 24.82
N ILE A 31 -10.87 -2.01 24.79
CA ILE A 31 -10.41 -1.19 25.91
C ILE A 31 -11.27 -1.49 27.16
N GLY A 32 -12.59 -1.50 27.03
CA GLY A 32 -13.49 -1.82 28.13
C GLY A 32 -13.28 -3.25 28.68
N ASN A 33 -13.10 -4.24 27.82
CA ASN A 33 -12.82 -5.62 28.22
C ASN A 33 -11.42 -5.78 28.80
N ILE A 34 -10.41 -5.04 28.27
CA ILE A 34 -9.05 -5.02 28.82
C ILE A 34 -9.04 -4.31 30.16
N GLU A 35 -9.77 -3.18 30.33
CA GLU A 35 -9.90 -2.51 31.63
C GLU A 35 -10.58 -3.40 32.66
N GLN A 36 -11.61 -4.15 32.27
CA GLN A 36 -12.25 -5.14 33.20
C GLN A 36 -11.35 -6.34 33.48
N ASN A 37 -10.53 -6.79 32.52
CA ASN A 37 -9.60 -7.90 32.73
C ASN A 37 -8.28 -7.40 33.36
N ALA A 38 -7.87 -6.14 33.16
CA ALA A 38 -6.68 -5.53 33.77
C ALA A 38 -6.81 -5.45 35.32
N ILE A 39 -8.04 -5.36 35.83
CA ILE A 39 -8.31 -5.54 37.25
C ILE A 39 -8.01 -7.00 37.69
N ARG A 40 -8.01 -7.95 36.75
CA ARG A 40 -7.68 -9.36 36.98
C ARG A 40 -6.21 -9.73 36.75
N ASP A 41 -5.54 -9.13 35.73
CA ASP A 41 -4.26 -9.60 35.18
C ASP A 41 -3.14 -8.54 35.10
N SER A 42 -3.14 -7.51 35.94
CA SER A 42 -2.05 -6.51 36.08
C SER A 42 -1.64 -5.75 34.79
N VAL A 43 -2.47 -5.70 33.76
CA VAL A 43 -2.23 -4.85 32.54
C VAL A 43 -2.35 -3.38 32.93
N THR A 44 -1.35 -2.58 32.62
CA THR A 44 -1.32 -1.17 33.00
C THR A 44 -2.17 -0.30 32.04
N LYS A 45 -2.66 0.85 32.53
CA LYS A 45 -3.35 1.84 31.69
C LYS A 45 -2.50 2.30 30.50
N SER A 46 -1.17 2.28 30.65
CA SER A 46 -0.20 2.63 29.60
C SER A 46 -0.23 1.61 28.45
N GLU A 47 -0.30 0.32 28.74
CA GLU A 47 -0.35 -0.75 27.72
C GLU A 47 -1.66 -0.71 26.93
N VAL A 48 -2.79 -0.45 27.60
CA VAL A 48 -4.10 -0.25 26.95
C VAL A 48 -4.06 0.93 25.97
N THR A 49 -3.45 2.05 26.40
CA THR A 49 -3.30 3.25 25.57
C THR A 49 -2.39 2.97 24.37
N ALA A 50 -1.26 2.28 24.56
CA ALA A 50 -0.33 1.90 23.50
C ALA A 50 -1.00 1.00 22.45
N TYR A 51 -1.82 0.04 22.87
CA TYR A 51 -2.59 -0.81 21.99
C TYR A 51 -3.60 0.00 21.15
N ALA A 52 -4.36 0.89 21.77
CA ALA A 52 -5.31 1.76 21.09
C ALA A 52 -4.63 2.70 20.07
N ASP A 53 -3.49 3.30 20.46
CA ASP A 53 -2.66 4.14 19.60
C ASP A 53 -2.14 3.34 18.37
N THR A 54 -1.73 2.08 18.59
CA THR A 54 -1.27 1.17 17.51
C THR A 54 -2.37 0.88 16.50
N ILE A 55 -3.58 0.55 16.96
CA ILE A 55 -4.73 0.28 16.08
C ILE A 55 -5.09 1.52 15.28
N ARG A 56 -5.17 2.69 15.93
CA ARG A 56 -5.46 3.95 15.26
C ARG A 56 -4.40 4.30 14.23
N ALA A 57 -3.12 4.13 14.55
CA ALA A 57 -2.01 4.40 13.63
C ALA A 57 -2.10 3.50 12.39
N ARG A 58 -2.35 2.19 12.58
CA ARG A 58 -2.52 1.25 11.45
C ARG A 58 -3.64 1.67 10.52
N GLN A 59 -4.81 2.04 11.05
CA GLN A 59 -5.93 2.51 10.25
C GLN A 59 -5.57 3.71 9.37
N LEU A 60 -4.89 4.70 9.96
CA LEU A 60 -4.46 5.90 9.23
C LEU A 60 -3.52 5.55 8.07
N VAL A 61 -2.55 4.66 8.30
CA VAL A 61 -1.60 4.25 7.24
C VAL A 61 -2.31 3.48 6.14
N TYR A 62 -3.21 2.54 6.49
CA TYR A 62 -3.90 1.73 5.48
C TYR A 62 -4.87 2.53 4.61
N ARG A 63 -5.38 3.66 5.08
CA ARG A 63 -6.21 4.55 4.25
C ARG A 63 -5.44 5.18 3.09
N MET A 64 -4.17 5.53 3.29
CA MET A 64 -3.30 6.18 2.29
C MET A 64 -4.00 7.30 1.50
N ARG A 65 -4.81 8.13 2.17
CA ARG A 65 -5.60 9.19 1.54
C ARG A 65 -4.94 10.56 1.61
N ASP A 66 -4.26 10.84 2.71
CA ASP A 66 -3.71 12.14 3.04
C ASP A 66 -2.32 11.99 3.69
N PRO A 67 -1.32 12.79 3.30
CA PRO A 67 -0.02 12.81 3.98
C PRO A 67 -0.12 13.13 5.48
N ALA A 68 -1.16 13.86 5.91
CA ALA A 68 -1.40 14.12 7.33
C ALA A 68 -1.75 12.84 8.11
N ASP A 69 -2.44 11.89 7.49
CA ASP A 69 -2.75 10.58 8.08
C ASP A 69 -1.45 9.80 8.38
N THR A 70 -0.53 9.75 7.42
CA THR A 70 0.76 9.06 7.57
C THR A 70 1.62 9.72 8.65
N LYS A 71 1.63 11.06 8.70
CA LYS A 71 2.33 11.80 9.75
C LYS A 71 1.76 11.49 11.14
N THR A 72 0.44 11.54 11.28
CA THR A 72 -0.24 11.23 12.56
C THR A 72 0.01 9.78 12.99
N ALA A 73 -0.04 8.83 12.04
CA ALA A 73 0.26 7.43 12.31
C ALA A 73 1.71 7.27 12.82
N ARG A 74 2.66 7.96 12.20
CA ARG A 74 4.07 7.96 12.61
C ARG A 74 4.25 8.46 14.04
N GLU A 75 3.60 9.57 14.40
CA GLU A 75 3.64 10.13 15.76
C GLU A 75 3.07 9.15 16.80
N LEU A 76 1.99 8.45 16.46
CA LEU A 76 1.38 7.44 17.33
C LEU A 76 2.30 6.22 17.51
N PHE A 77 2.89 5.67 16.44
CA PHE A 77 3.85 4.57 16.57
C PHE A 77 5.09 4.98 17.37
N GLN A 78 5.62 6.18 17.15
CA GLN A 78 6.73 6.70 17.95
C GLN A 78 6.35 6.86 19.43
N LYS A 79 5.09 7.23 19.72
CA LYS A 79 4.60 7.29 21.11
C LYS A 79 4.57 5.91 21.72
N VAL A 80 4.13 4.88 21.00
CA VAL A 80 4.16 3.48 21.46
C VAL A 80 5.59 3.05 21.78
N LEU A 81 6.55 3.33 20.89
CA LEU A 81 7.97 2.97 21.10
C LEU A 81 8.63 3.69 22.28
N ARG A 82 8.12 4.84 22.70
CA ARG A 82 8.58 5.48 23.95
C ARG A 82 8.17 4.71 25.20
N THR A 83 7.07 3.96 25.12
CA THR A 83 6.56 3.15 26.23
C THR A 83 7.10 1.72 26.19
N ASP A 84 7.16 1.15 24.99
CA ASP A 84 7.68 -0.17 24.70
C ASP A 84 8.58 -0.12 23.47
N SER A 85 9.88 0.02 23.69
CA SER A 85 10.89 0.14 22.63
C SER A 85 11.07 -1.14 21.81
N ALA A 86 10.56 -2.29 22.29
CA ALA A 86 10.60 -3.58 21.62
C ALA A 86 9.29 -3.95 20.90
N SER A 87 8.35 -3.02 20.79
CA SER A 87 7.10 -3.23 20.06
C SER A 87 7.34 -3.44 18.57
N THR A 88 7.39 -4.70 18.11
CA THR A 88 7.57 -5.06 16.70
C THR A 88 6.46 -4.49 15.84
N THR A 89 5.22 -4.52 16.32
CA THR A 89 4.07 -3.92 15.61
C THR A 89 4.24 -2.42 15.37
N ALA A 90 4.81 -1.68 16.32
CA ALA A 90 5.05 -0.25 16.15
C ALA A 90 6.25 0.00 15.19
N LEU A 91 7.28 -0.83 15.25
CA LEU A 91 8.42 -0.77 14.31
C LEU A 91 7.97 -1.06 12.88
N SER A 92 7.23 -2.16 12.66
CA SER A 92 6.69 -2.52 11.34
C SER A 92 5.71 -1.46 10.83
N GLY A 93 4.90 -0.89 11.72
CA GLY A 93 4.01 0.22 11.42
C GLY A 93 4.76 1.49 10.99
N LEU A 94 5.86 1.85 11.67
CA LEU A 94 6.75 2.94 11.24
C LEU A 94 7.36 2.68 9.87
N ALA A 95 7.86 1.46 9.63
CA ALA A 95 8.37 1.06 8.33
C ALA A 95 7.32 1.27 7.23
N LEU A 96 6.07 0.87 7.49
CA LEU A 96 4.96 1.06 6.56
C LEU A 96 4.65 2.55 6.31
N THR A 97 4.77 3.45 7.31
CA THR A 97 4.56 4.89 7.09
C THR A 97 5.57 5.50 6.12
N TYR A 98 6.83 5.10 6.22
CA TYR A 98 7.87 5.58 5.29
C TYR A 98 7.68 4.99 3.88
N LEU A 99 7.28 3.71 3.80
CA LEU A 99 6.96 3.09 2.52
C LEU A 99 5.75 3.78 1.85
N ALA A 100 4.71 4.12 2.62
CA ALA A 100 3.56 4.86 2.12
C ALA A 100 3.96 6.24 1.58
N ASP A 101 4.76 7.01 2.32
CA ASP A 101 5.27 8.31 1.86
C ASP A 101 6.08 8.19 0.56
N PHE A 102 6.85 7.11 0.41
CA PHE A 102 7.57 6.82 -0.83
C PHE A 102 6.63 6.50 -1.99
N LEU A 103 5.69 5.57 -1.80
CA LEU A 103 4.79 5.10 -2.85
C LEU A 103 3.83 6.20 -3.32
N MET A 104 3.34 7.02 -2.37
CA MET A 104 2.40 8.10 -2.63
C MET A 104 3.09 9.42 -3.01
N MET A 105 4.43 9.47 -2.95
CA MET A 105 5.27 10.67 -3.20
C MET A 105 4.92 11.87 -2.30
N TRP A 106 4.62 11.60 -1.04
CA TRP A 106 4.30 12.63 -0.05
C TRP A 106 5.52 13.22 0.66
N ALA A 107 6.63 12.47 0.70
CA ALA A 107 7.85 12.95 1.35
C ALA A 107 8.55 14.05 0.56
N GLU A 108 9.03 15.09 1.24
CA GLU A 108 9.93 16.11 0.69
C GLU A 108 11.27 15.46 0.24
N ASP A 109 11.87 14.64 1.11
CA ASP A 109 13.04 13.80 0.76
C ASP A 109 12.59 12.35 0.57
N ARG A 110 12.24 12.04 -0.65
CA ARG A 110 11.82 10.70 -1.05
C ARG A 110 12.94 9.67 -0.96
N ASN A 111 14.20 10.10 -1.14
CA ASN A 111 15.35 9.18 -1.11
C ASN A 111 15.61 8.64 0.29
N ALA A 112 15.19 9.34 1.34
CA ALA A 112 15.30 8.87 2.72
C ALA A 112 14.22 7.82 3.07
N CYS A 113 13.11 7.75 2.34
CA CYS A 113 11.97 6.90 2.73
C CYS A 113 12.29 5.40 2.71
N ILE A 114 12.88 4.89 1.63
CA ILE A 114 13.22 3.46 1.51
C ILE A 114 14.27 3.02 2.54
N PRO A 115 15.39 3.76 2.76
CA PRO A 115 16.31 3.45 3.86
C PRO A 115 15.63 3.44 5.24
N GLN A 116 14.75 4.40 5.53
CA GLN A 116 14.03 4.45 6.82
C GLN A 116 13.06 3.28 6.97
N ALA A 117 12.28 2.95 5.93
CA ALA A 117 11.41 1.80 5.94
C ALA A 117 12.20 0.50 6.19
N ALA A 118 13.32 0.31 5.49
CA ALA A 118 14.19 -0.84 5.67
C ALA A 118 14.78 -0.91 7.09
N HIS A 119 15.21 0.23 7.65
CA HIS A 119 15.77 0.29 9.01
C HIS A 119 14.75 -0.21 10.06
N TYR A 120 13.53 0.32 10.04
CA TYR A 120 12.52 -0.07 11.01
C TYR A 120 12.03 -1.51 10.79
N ALA A 121 11.88 -1.96 9.54
CA ALA A 121 11.51 -3.35 9.25
C ALA A 121 12.60 -4.34 9.68
N SER A 122 13.89 -4.02 9.45
CA SER A 122 15.02 -4.82 9.94
C SER A 122 15.01 -4.96 11.45
N HIS A 123 14.82 -3.83 12.16
CA HIS A 123 14.78 -3.84 13.62
C HIS A 123 13.57 -4.66 14.15
N ALA A 124 12.41 -4.60 13.49
CA ALA A 124 11.30 -5.47 13.84
C ALA A 124 11.65 -6.96 13.68
N LEU A 125 12.33 -7.35 12.58
CA LEU A 125 12.74 -8.73 12.33
C LEU A 125 13.87 -9.22 13.24
N GLU A 126 14.71 -8.34 13.76
CA GLU A 126 15.71 -8.67 14.78
C GLU A 126 15.04 -9.07 16.11
N LEU A 127 13.90 -8.45 16.44
CA LEU A 127 13.14 -8.74 17.66
C LEU A 127 12.16 -9.90 17.48
N ASP A 128 11.50 -9.97 16.33
CA ASP A 128 10.57 -11.04 15.96
C ASP A 128 10.78 -11.45 14.50
N PRO A 129 11.56 -12.51 14.25
CA PRO A 129 11.75 -13.05 12.90
C PRO A 129 10.48 -13.60 12.24
N ALA A 130 9.37 -13.70 12.96
CA ALA A 130 8.08 -14.16 12.46
C ALA A 130 7.08 -13.00 12.22
N ASP A 131 7.52 -11.73 12.29
CA ASP A 131 6.68 -10.58 11.96
C ASP A 131 6.39 -10.53 10.44
N SER A 132 5.23 -11.00 10.05
CA SER A 132 4.79 -11.07 8.66
C SER A 132 4.65 -9.68 8.02
N LEU A 133 4.29 -8.63 8.78
CA LEU A 133 4.22 -7.26 8.27
C LEU A 133 5.61 -6.71 7.98
N ALA A 134 6.57 -6.92 8.89
CA ALA A 134 7.95 -6.51 8.68
C ALA A 134 8.54 -7.19 7.43
N HIS A 135 8.30 -8.48 7.24
CA HIS A 135 8.70 -9.17 6.01
C HIS A 135 8.05 -8.57 4.77
N ALA A 136 6.74 -8.27 4.78
CA ALA A 136 6.04 -7.68 3.64
C ALA A 136 6.61 -6.29 3.28
N VAL A 137 6.80 -5.40 4.28
CA VAL A 137 7.38 -4.08 4.08
C VAL A 137 8.81 -4.20 3.56
N PHE A 138 9.61 -5.08 4.15
CA PHE A 138 11.01 -5.29 3.75
C PHE A 138 11.12 -5.80 2.32
N GLY A 139 10.25 -6.75 1.93
CA GLY A 139 10.16 -7.24 0.55
C GLY A 139 9.86 -6.13 -0.45
N ILE A 140 8.88 -5.26 -0.16
CA ILE A 140 8.57 -4.12 -1.04
C ILE A 140 9.75 -3.12 -1.07
N THR A 141 10.44 -2.86 0.05
CA THR A 141 11.62 -2.00 0.03
C THR A 141 12.75 -2.56 -0.84
N TYR A 142 12.97 -3.88 -0.84
CA TYR A 142 13.92 -4.55 -1.73
C TYR A 142 13.54 -4.41 -3.19
N LEU A 143 12.26 -4.55 -3.55
CA LEU A 143 11.77 -4.32 -4.91
C LEU A 143 12.18 -2.93 -5.44
N TRP A 144 11.92 -1.88 -4.65
CA TRP A 144 12.25 -0.51 -5.06
C TRP A 144 13.75 -0.22 -5.08
N ARG A 145 14.56 -1.08 -4.45
CA ARG A 145 16.02 -1.09 -4.56
C ARG A 145 16.52 -1.98 -5.70
N ARG A 146 15.61 -2.58 -6.48
CA ARG A 146 15.88 -3.52 -7.59
C ARG A 146 16.58 -4.82 -7.17
N HIS A 147 16.35 -5.26 -5.93
CA HIS A 147 16.80 -6.53 -5.35
C HIS A 147 15.65 -7.54 -5.41
N TYR A 148 15.35 -8.05 -6.61
CA TYR A 148 14.12 -8.82 -6.87
C TYR A 148 14.08 -10.18 -6.17
N ILE A 149 15.24 -10.85 -6.03
CA ILE A 149 15.34 -12.15 -5.37
C ILE A 149 15.04 -12.00 -3.88
N GLU A 150 15.65 -11.03 -3.22
CA GLU A 150 15.43 -10.74 -1.81
C GLU A 150 14.00 -10.24 -1.58
N ALA A 151 13.47 -9.43 -2.50
CA ALA A 151 12.08 -8.97 -2.45
C ALA A 151 11.11 -10.15 -2.45
N MET A 152 11.27 -11.09 -3.39
CA MET A 152 10.45 -12.29 -3.49
C MET A 152 10.56 -13.15 -2.23
N ALA A 153 11.78 -13.42 -1.75
CA ALA A 153 12.03 -14.24 -0.57
C ALA A 153 11.33 -13.69 0.69
N HIS A 154 11.39 -12.39 0.91
CA HIS A 154 10.71 -11.76 2.06
C HIS A 154 9.18 -11.78 1.92
N LEU A 155 8.64 -11.58 0.72
CA LEU A 155 7.21 -11.65 0.47
C LEU A 155 6.67 -13.07 0.61
N ASP A 156 7.40 -14.07 0.15
CA ASP A 156 7.06 -15.49 0.33
C ASP A 156 7.10 -15.87 1.82
N GLN A 157 8.07 -15.35 2.57
CA GLN A 157 8.12 -15.56 4.02
C GLN A 157 6.92 -14.92 4.71
N ALA A 158 6.55 -13.69 4.34
CA ALA A 158 5.36 -13.02 4.87
C ALA A 158 4.07 -13.84 4.63
N ILE A 159 3.92 -14.40 3.42
CA ILE A 159 2.77 -15.24 3.05
C ILE A 159 2.81 -16.59 3.78
N SER A 160 4.01 -17.18 3.95
CA SER A 160 4.17 -18.42 4.73
C SER A 160 3.74 -18.25 6.19
N LEU A 161 4.09 -17.11 6.79
CA LEU A 161 3.73 -16.75 8.17
C LEU A 161 2.25 -16.38 8.30
N ASN A 162 1.69 -15.70 7.30
CA ASN A 162 0.28 -15.33 7.24
C ASN A 162 -0.26 -15.46 5.80
N PRO A 163 -0.88 -16.61 5.45
CA PRO A 163 -1.41 -16.83 4.10
C PRO A 163 -2.48 -15.83 3.64
N ASN A 164 -3.10 -15.11 4.58
CA ASN A 164 -4.12 -14.09 4.30
C ASN A 164 -3.55 -12.66 4.27
N HIS A 165 -2.21 -12.52 4.28
CA HIS A 165 -1.57 -11.20 4.26
C HIS A 165 -1.71 -10.53 2.90
N ALA A 166 -2.79 -9.75 2.72
CA ALA A 166 -3.13 -9.12 1.46
C ALA A 166 -2.02 -8.21 0.91
N ASP A 167 -1.33 -7.43 1.78
CA ASP A 167 -0.21 -6.57 1.34
C ASP A 167 0.97 -7.38 0.80
N ALA A 168 1.27 -8.54 1.39
CA ALA A 168 2.35 -9.39 0.91
C ALA A 168 2.01 -10.02 -0.45
N LEU A 169 0.76 -10.46 -0.65
CA LEU A 169 0.27 -10.96 -1.93
C LEU A 169 0.33 -9.87 -3.01
N ALA A 170 -0.16 -8.66 -2.71
CA ALA A 170 -0.09 -7.53 -3.63
C ALA A 170 1.37 -7.11 -3.91
N GLY A 171 2.24 -7.11 -2.89
CA GLY A 171 3.67 -6.87 -3.04
C GLY A 171 4.35 -7.87 -3.95
N ARG A 172 4.02 -9.18 -3.81
CA ARG A 172 4.48 -10.25 -4.71
C ARG A 172 4.00 -10.01 -6.14
N GLY A 173 2.75 -9.57 -6.31
CA GLY A 173 2.21 -9.14 -7.60
C GLY A 173 3.04 -8.01 -8.23
N LEU A 174 3.47 -7.01 -7.46
CA LEU A 174 4.37 -5.96 -7.95
C LEU A 174 5.73 -6.52 -8.40
N VAL A 175 6.34 -7.42 -7.62
CA VAL A 175 7.61 -8.05 -8.04
C VAL A 175 7.44 -8.76 -9.37
N LEU A 176 6.38 -9.56 -9.53
CA LEU A 176 6.08 -10.29 -10.77
C LEU A 176 5.88 -9.35 -11.97
N ILE A 177 5.19 -8.21 -11.81
CA ILE A 177 5.10 -7.20 -12.88
C ILE A 177 6.48 -6.75 -13.33
N PHE A 178 7.31 -6.35 -12.37
CA PHE A 178 8.60 -5.73 -12.66
C PHE A 178 9.69 -6.73 -13.09
N THR A 179 9.47 -8.03 -12.86
CA THR A 179 10.30 -9.12 -13.40
C THR A 179 9.79 -9.71 -14.72
N GLY A 180 8.67 -9.18 -15.26
CA GLY A 180 8.16 -9.58 -16.58
C GLY A 180 7.15 -10.72 -16.56
N GLU A 181 6.48 -10.96 -15.44
CA GLU A 181 5.46 -12.00 -15.27
C GLU A 181 4.06 -11.40 -14.95
N PRO A 182 3.51 -10.53 -15.81
CA PRO A 182 2.26 -9.81 -15.50
C PRO A 182 1.04 -10.73 -15.37
N GLU A 183 0.99 -11.87 -16.07
CA GLU A 183 -0.10 -12.85 -15.92
C GLU A 183 -0.10 -13.51 -14.53
N SER A 184 1.07 -13.86 -14.01
CA SER A 184 1.23 -14.35 -12.63
C SER A 184 0.82 -13.27 -11.62
N ALA A 185 1.14 -12.01 -11.89
CA ALA A 185 0.77 -10.89 -11.05
C ALA A 185 -0.75 -10.70 -10.94
N LEU A 186 -1.52 -10.89 -12.03
CA LEU A 186 -2.99 -10.85 -12.00
C LEU A 186 -3.58 -11.84 -10.98
N VAL A 187 -2.99 -13.04 -10.89
CA VAL A 187 -3.42 -14.05 -9.92
C VAL A 187 -3.17 -13.59 -8.49
N GLU A 188 -2.00 -13.01 -8.22
CA GLU A 188 -1.63 -12.53 -6.89
C GLU A 188 -2.50 -11.34 -6.44
N PHE A 189 -2.76 -10.38 -7.34
CA PHE A 189 -3.70 -9.28 -7.04
C PHE A 189 -5.12 -9.78 -6.83
N GLY A 190 -5.57 -10.80 -7.58
CA GLY A 190 -6.87 -11.44 -7.35
C GLY A 190 -7.00 -12.02 -5.94
N LYS A 191 -5.97 -12.72 -5.45
CA LYS A 191 -5.90 -13.22 -4.07
C LYS A 191 -5.87 -12.07 -3.05
N ALA A 192 -5.03 -11.05 -3.27
CA ALA A 192 -4.94 -9.89 -2.40
C ALA A 192 -6.28 -9.20 -2.22
N LEU A 193 -7.01 -8.98 -3.31
CA LEU A 193 -8.35 -8.37 -3.30
C LEU A 193 -9.41 -9.24 -2.62
N SER A 194 -9.29 -10.58 -2.69
CA SER A 194 -10.20 -11.49 -1.98
C SER A 194 -10.00 -11.44 -0.46
N HIS A 195 -8.78 -11.14 0.01
CA HIS A 195 -8.45 -11.00 1.43
C HIS A 195 -8.61 -9.56 1.95
N ASN A 196 -8.62 -8.57 1.07
CA ASN A 196 -8.87 -7.17 1.42
C ASN A 196 -9.91 -6.55 0.46
N PRO A 197 -11.22 -6.61 0.78
CA PRO A 197 -12.27 -6.06 -0.06
C PRO A 197 -12.26 -4.52 -0.15
N PHE A 198 -11.51 -3.84 0.72
CA PHE A 198 -11.31 -2.38 0.73
C PHE A 198 -9.83 -2.05 0.49
N PRO A 199 -9.31 -2.38 -0.71
CA PRO A 199 -7.88 -2.29 -0.96
C PRO A 199 -7.44 -0.83 -1.00
N PRO A 200 -6.22 -0.52 -0.52
CA PRO A 200 -5.59 0.77 -0.78
C PRO A 200 -5.36 0.93 -2.30
N SER A 201 -5.34 2.18 -2.76
CA SER A 201 -5.26 2.50 -4.20
C SER A 201 -4.04 1.92 -4.92
N TRP A 202 -2.95 1.63 -4.20
CA TRP A 202 -1.76 1.03 -4.79
C TRP A 202 -1.97 -0.43 -5.27
N TYR A 203 -2.93 -1.20 -4.67
CA TYR A 203 -3.33 -2.51 -5.20
C TYR A 203 -3.96 -2.35 -6.58
N LEU A 204 -4.90 -1.40 -6.70
CA LEU A 204 -5.61 -1.14 -7.95
C LEU A 204 -4.65 -0.60 -9.01
N TRP A 205 -3.67 0.21 -8.61
CA TRP A 205 -2.61 0.66 -9.50
C TRP A 205 -1.76 -0.51 -10.02
N GLY A 206 -1.30 -1.40 -9.15
CA GLY A 206 -0.53 -2.58 -9.55
C GLY A 206 -1.33 -3.51 -10.45
N LEU A 207 -2.59 -3.80 -10.08
CA LEU A 207 -3.49 -4.60 -10.91
C LEU A 207 -3.70 -3.99 -12.31
N ALA A 208 -3.88 -2.66 -12.38
CA ALA A 208 -4.05 -1.96 -13.66
C ALA A 208 -2.78 -2.04 -14.53
N ILE A 209 -1.58 -1.96 -13.92
CA ILE A 209 -0.33 -2.17 -14.66
C ILE A 209 -0.23 -3.61 -15.16
N ALA A 210 -0.63 -4.61 -14.37
CA ALA A 210 -0.65 -6.00 -14.81
C ALA A 210 -1.62 -6.19 -15.98
N HIS A 211 -2.82 -5.60 -15.93
CA HIS A 211 -3.74 -5.58 -17.06
C HIS A 211 -3.15 -4.88 -18.28
N TYR A 212 -2.51 -3.72 -18.09
CA TYR A 212 -1.86 -2.99 -19.19
C TYR A 212 -0.78 -3.83 -19.87
N ASN A 213 0.10 -4.46 -19.08
CA ASN A 213 1.20 -5.28 -19.58
C ASN A 213 0.75 -6.60 -20.25
N THR A 214 -0.54 -6.95 -20.12
CA THR A 214 -1.19 -8.08 -20.78
C THR A 214 -2.17 -7.65 -21.87
N ASP A 215 -2.03 -6.40 -22.38
CA ASP A 215 -2.86 -5.78 -23.41
C ASP A 215 -4.37 -5.70 -23.08
N ARG A 216 -4.73 -5.85 -21.80
CA ARG A 216 -6.11 -5.74 -21.28
C ARG A 216 -6.41 -4.30 -20.89
N TYR A 217 -6.33 -3.38 -21.84
CA TYR A 217 -6.43 -1.94 -21.59
C TYR A 217 -7.81 -1.52 -21.04
N VAL A 218 -8.90 -2.19 -21.45
CA VAL A 218 -10.24 -1.95 -20.90
C VAL A 218 -10.30 -2.27 -19.42
N ASP A 219 -9.73 -3.42 -19.02
CA ASP A 219 -9.71 -3.85 -17.62
C ASP A 219 -8.82 -2.93 -16.78
N ALA A 220 -7.71 -2.43 -17.35
CA ALA A 220 -6.85 -1.44 -16.70
C ALA A 220 -7.62 -0.15 -16.38
N VAL A 221 -8.37 0.38 -17.35
CA VAL A 221 -9.22 1.57 -17.18
C VAL A 221 -10.29 1.30 -16.12
N GLN A 222 -11.06 0.21 -16.24
CA GLN A 222 -12.12 -0.11 -15.29
C GLN A 222 -11.61 -0.28 -13.86
N THR A 223 -10.42 -0.85 -13.70
CA THR A 223 -9.76 -1.01 -12.39
C THR A 223 -9.47 0.35 -11.76
N LEU A 224 -8.92 1.28 -12.52
CA LEU A 224 -8.53 2.60 -12.00
C LEU A 224 -9.72 3.56 -11.79
N LEU A 225 -10.80 3.38 -12.53
CA LEU A 225 -12.04 4.16 -12.34
C LEU A 225 -12.74 3.84 -11.00
N ARG A 226 -12.31 2.80 -10.28
CA ARG A 226 -12.75 2.51 -8.90
C ARG A 226 -12.13 3.44 -7.86
N ILE A 227 -11.14 4.26 -8.24
CA ILE A 227 -10.41 5.16 -7.35
C ILE A 227 -11.05 6.55 -7.40
N ASP A 228 -11.66 7.00 -6.30
CA ASP A 228 -12.37 8.29 -6.24
C ASP A 228 -11.47 9.49 -6.55
N ASN A 229 -10.22 9.48 -6.06
CA ASN A 229 -9.26 10.56 -6.23
C ASN A 229 -7.95 10.01 -6.83
N PRO A 230 -7.91 9.77 -8.16
CA PRO A 230 -6.72 9.25 -8.80
C PRO A 230 -5.59 10.28 -8.80
N ASN A 231 -4.42 9.90 -8.27
CA ASN A 231 -3.21 10.70 -8.32
C ASN A 231 -2.49 10.52 -9.68
N ARG A 232 -1.40 11.25 -9.90
CA ARG A 232 -0.61 11.21 -11.14
C ARG A 232 -0.13 9.82 -11.56
N PHE A 233 0.03 8.85 -10.63
CA PHE A 233 0.43 7.48 -10.98
C PHE A 233 -0.72 6.73 -11.65
N HIS A 234 -1.93 6.85 -11.07
CA HIS A 234 -3.14 6.29 -11.63
C HIS A 234 -3.46 6.91 -13.00
N ARG A 235 -3.38 8.24 -13.08
CA ARG A 235 -3.67 9.01 -14.29
C ARG A 235 -2.73 8.68 -15.45
N ARG A 236 -1.45 8.39 -15.19
CA ARG A 236 -0.53 7.95 -16.25
C ARG A 236 -0.92 6.60 -16.84
N VAL A 237 -1.36 5.65 -16.01
CA VAL A 237 -1.83 4.35 -16.51
C VAL A 237 -3.16 4.52 -17.26
N LEU A 238 -4.07 5.38 -16.77
CA LEU A 238 -5.30 5.73 -17.51
C LEU A 238 -4.98 6.36 -18.86
N ALA A 239 -4.10 7.36 -18.91
CA ALA A 239 -3.72 8.04 -20.14
C ALA A 239 -3.14 7.05 -21.17
N ALA A 240 -2.20 6.20 -20.75
CA ALA A 240 -1.60 5.19 -21.61
C ALA A 240 -2.66 4.16 -22.09
N SER A 241 -3.56 3.72 -21.21
CA SER A 241 -4.59 2.75 -21.57
C SER A 241 -5.63 3.33 -22.54
N TYR A 242 -6.10 4.56 -22.32
CA TYR A 242 -7.00 5.24 -23.25
C TYR A 242 -6.34 5.47 -24.62
N ALA A 243 -5.05 5.83 -24.65
CA ALA A 243 -4.31 6.00 -25.89
C ALA A 243 -4.23 4.68 -26.68
N GLN A 244 -3.96 3.56 -26.03
CA GLN A 244 -3.96 2.24 -26.67
C GLN A 244 -5.34 1.82 -27.18
N LEU A 245 -6.41 2.27 -26.53
CA LEU A 245 -7.80 2.05 -26.97
C LEU A 245 -8.22 3.01 -28.10
N GLY A 246 -7.39 3.98 -28.46
CA GLY A 246 -7.70 5.00 -29.47
C GLY A 246 -8.58 6.15 -28.96
N ASP A 247 -8.88 6.20 -27.66
CA ASP A 247 -9.61 7.33 -27.05
C ASP A 247 -8.64 8.45 -26.66
N ILE A 248 -8.19 9.15 -27.70
CA ILE A 248 -7.19 10.23 -27.58
C ILE A 248 -7.71 11.40 -26.73
N GLY A 249 -9.05 11.62 -26.72
CA GLY A 249 -9.66 12.68 -25.92
C GLY A 249 -9.49 12.43 -24.42
N GLN A 250 -9.82 11.23 -23.94
CA GLN A 250 -9.61 10.85 -22.55
C GLN A 250 -8.12 10.74 -22.20
N ALA A 251 -7.30 10.19 -23.10
CA ALA A 251 -5.85 10.12 -22.89
C ALA A 251 -5.24 11.51 -22.65
N ALA A 252 -5.63 12.51 -23.48
CA ALA A 252 -5.17 13.88 -23.33
C ALA A 252 -5.66 14.53 -22.02
N ALA A 253 -6.91 14.30 -21.62
CA ALA A 253 -7.45 14.84 -20.38
C ALA A 253 -6.67 14.32 -19.15
N GLU A 254 -6.35 13.02 -19.12
CA GLU A 254 -5.56 12.43 -18.05
C GLU A 254 -4.10 12.92 -18.05
N ARG A 255 -3.49 13.08 -19.24
CA ARG A 255 -2.18 13.74 -19.39
C ARG A 255 -2.19 15.14 -18.82
N ASP A 256 -3.15 15.97 -19.22
CA ASP A 256 -3.22 17.37 -18.79
C ASP A 256 -3.37 17.48 -17.27
N ALA A 257 -4.11 16.58 -16.64
CA ALA A 257 -4.21 16.50 -15.19
C ALA A 257 -2.86 16.14 -14.53
N VAL A 258 -2.07 15.23 -15.14
CA VAL A 258 -0.70 14.94 -14.68
C VAL A 258 0.21 16.15 -14.83
N MET A 259 0.15 16.83 -15.99
CA MET A 259 0.99 18.01 -16.29
C MET A 259 0.62 19.21 -15.41
N ALA A 260 -0.63 19.33 -14.96
CA ALA A 260 -1.03 20.35 -13.99
C ALA A 260 -0.38 20.12 -12.62
N GLU A 261 -0.21 18.86 -12.20
CA GLU A 261 0.46 18.49 -10.96
C GLU A 261 2.00 18.55 -11.09
N VAL A 262 2.55 18.08 -12.21
CA VAL A 262 4.00 18.01 -12.47
C VAL A 262 4.31 18.57 -13.87
N PRO A 263 4.46 19.90 -14.02
CA PRO A 263 4.58 20.55 -15.32
C PRO A 263 5.76 20.10 -16.20
N ASN A 264 6.84 19.60 -15.58
CA ASN A 264 8.06 19.17 -16.28
C ASN A 264 8.19 17.65 -16.38
N TYR A 265 7.09 16.91 -16.18
CA TYR A 265 7.13 15.45 -16.27
C TYR A 265 7.40 15.02 -17.73
N THR A 266 8.32 14.07 -17.88
CA THR A 266 8.61 13.37 -19.14
C THR A 266 8.48 11.86 -18.97
N VAL A 267 8.41 11.11 -20.07
CA VAL A 267 8.35 9.64 -19.97
C VAL A 267 9.64 9.04 -19.42
N ASN A 268 10.77 9.77 -19.52
CA ASN A 268 12.03 9.37 -18.90
C ASN A 268 11.96 9.32 -17.37
N ASP A 269 11.08 10.10 -16.75
CA ASP A 269 10.82 10.00 -15.31
C ASP A 269 10.19 8.64 -14.97
N SER A 270 9.31 8.10 -15.82
CA SER A 270 8.79 6.74 -15.65
C SER A 270 9.88 5.68 -15.79
N ARG A 271 10.76 5.77 -16.80
CA ARG A 271 11.87 4.83 -16.99
C ARG A 271 12.80 4.80 -15.77
N ARG A 272 13.07 5.96 -15.18
CA ARG A 272 13.93 6.09 -14.00
C ARG A 272 13.28 5.52 -12.74
N PHE A 273 12.00 5.80 -12.60
CA PHE A 273 11.30 5.52 -11.35
C PHE A 273 10.85 4.06 -11.23
N GLN A 274 10.27 3.49 -12.30
CA GLN A 274 9.71 2.14 -12.23
C GLN A 274 10.83 1.08 -12.19
N PRO A 275 10.77 0.13 -11.23
CA PRO A 275 11.86 -0.81 -11.01
C PRO A 275 11.74 -2.04 -11.91
N TYR A 276 11.57 -1.87 -13.23
CA TYR A 276 11.63 -2.99 -14.15
C TYR A 276 13.03 -3.62 -14.19
N GLN A 277 13.09 -4.93 -14.14
CA GLN A 277 14.34 -5.70 -14.23
C GLN A 277 14.91 -5.64 -15.65
N ASP A 278 14.06 -5.92 -16.63
CA ASP A 278 14.39 -5.70 -18.04
C ASP A 278 13.81 -4.35 -18.50
N PRO A 279 14.68 -3.41 -18.95
CA PRO A 279 14.22 -2.13 -19.48
C PRO A 279 13.26 -2.24 -20.66
N GLN A 280 13.23 -3.36 -21.39
CA GLN A 280 12.32 -3.56 -22.51
C GLN A 280 10.87 -3.70 -22.05
N ASN A 281 10.64 -4.20 -20.84
CA ASN A 281 9.30 -4.44 -20.30
C ASN A 281 8.52 -3.14 -19.99
N ILE A 282 9.20 -2.00 -19.86
CA ILE A 282 8.52 -0.71 -19.67
C ILE A 282 8.15 -0.04 -21.00
N GLU A 283 8.76 -0.43 -22.14
CA GLU A 283 8.65 0.33 -23.39
C GLU A 283 7.22 0.32 -23.96
N SER A 284 6.43 -0.72 -23.75
CA SER A 284 5.00 -0.72 -24.11
C SER A 284 4.24 0.39 -23.37
N PHE A 285 4.51 0.56 -22.07
CA PHE A 285 3.91 1.63 -21.27
C PHE A 285 4.40 3.02 -21.71
N ILE A 286 5.69 3.16 -21.99
CA ILE A 286 6.27 4.40 -22.52
C ILE A 286 5.62 4.79 -23.85
N ASN A 287 5.45 3.84 -24.76
CA ASN A 287 4.76 4.06 -26.03
C ASN A 287 3.31 4.54 -25.83
N GLY A 288 2.57 3.95 -24.88
CA GLY A 288 1.24 4.41 -24.52
C GLY A 288 1.22 5.85 -24.00
N LEU A 289 2.21 6.23 -23.18
CA LEU A 289 2.35 7.62 -22.70
C LEU A 289 2.68 8.59 -23.84
N LEU A 290 3.58 8.22 -24.76
CA LEU A 290 3.89 9.03 -25.95
C LEU A 290 2.66 9.20 -26.84
N LEU A 291 1.87 8.14 -27.07
CA LEU A 291 0.59 8.20 -27.79
C LEU A 291 -0.43 9.11 -27.10
N ALA A 292 -0.42 9.17 -25.76
CA ALA A 292 -1.24 10.11 -24.98
C ALA A 292 -0.73 11.57 -25.07
N GLY A 293 0.44 11.79 -25.69
CA GLY A 293 1.03 13.11 -25.91
C GLY A 293 1.94 13.60 -24.79
N PHE A 294 2.46 12.71 -23.93
CA PHE A 294 3.57 13.08 -23.05
C PHE A 294 4.86 13.27 -23.84
N LEU A 295 5.77 14.10 -23.33
CA LEU A 295 7.08 14.34 -23.93
C LEU A 295 8.10 13.27 -23.51
N ASP A 296 9.09 13.04 -24.41
CA ASP A 296 10.20 12.13 -24.11
C ASP A 296 11.27 12.76 -23.20
#